data_fe20d965cc1025532e0f83c611830faf
#
_entry.id   fe20d965cc1025532e0f83c611830faf
#
_cell.length_a   1.000
_cell.length_b   1.000
_cell.length_c   1.000
_cell.angle_alpha   90.00
_cell.angle_beta   90.00
_cell.angle_gamma   90.00
#
_symmetry.space_group_name_H-M   'P 1'
#
loop_
_entity.id
_entity.type
_entity.pdbx_description
1 polymer ?
#
loop_
_entity_poly.entity_id
_entity_poly.type
_entity_poly.pdbx_seq_one_letter_code
_entity_poly.pdbx_strand_id
1 'polypeptide(L)'
;YRTIICSSINSPRREIEYLKMMEQNKVSGIIAITYNDIDDYVKSDTPIVSLDRHFKNLKGYICSDNYEGGILAVQKLVERGSKKIAYIGTETKIESETKKRKKGFVDEAINLKIEHKIFLGSDEQEKSNLFNIVLNNFVGLDGVFVENDLIALEFIDYATRFGYKIPGDINVIGFDGIQKNNLFKPRLSTIVQPIAKLGEEAVNMLMERLSGEQEVKKLTLPVSYFDGDTTRKI
;
A
#
# COMPACT_ATOMS: atom_id res chain seq x y z
N TYR A 1 -23.38 -16.73 9.12
CA TYR A 1 -23.03 -15.49 9.81
C TYR A 1 -23.69 -14.29 9.15
N ARG A 2 -23.96 -13.23 9.92
CA ARG A 2 -24.34 -11.91 9.40
C ARG A 2 -23.08 -11.06 9.33
N THR A 3 -22.90 -10.29 8.26
CA THR A 3 -21.76 -9.39 8.08
C THR A 3 -22.22 -7.95 8.26
N ILE A 4 -21.48 -7.17 9.04
CA ILE A 4 -21.65 -5.73 9.21
C ILE A 4 -20.41 -5.07 8.63
N ILE A 5 -20.58 -4.14 7.71
CA ILE A 5 -19.47 -3.39 7.11
C ILE A 5 -19.48 -1.99 7.70
N CYS A 6 -18.36 -1.58 8.30
CA CYS A 6 -18.15 -0.26 8.88
C CYS A 6 -17.03 0.46 8.13
N SER A 7 -17.27 1.70 7.72
CA SER A 7 -16.25 2.55 7.11
C SER A 7 -15.96 3.75 8.00
N SER A 8 -14.71 3.84 8.46
CA SER A 8 -14.24 4.93 9.32
C SER A 8 -13.86 6.19 8.55
N ILE A 9 -13.65 6.07 7.24
CA ILE A 9 -13.08 7.13 6.39
C ILE A 9 -11.78 7.67 7.03
N ASN A 10 -10.89 6.75 7.42
CA ASN A 10 -9.60 7.02 8.07
C ASN A 10 -9.69 7.84 9.37
N SER A 11 -10.82 7.78 10.10
CA SER A 11 -11.04 8.49 11.36
C SER A 11 -10.78 7.58 12.56
N PRO A 12 -9.72 7.82 13.38
CA PRO A 12 -9.44 7.02 14.58
C PRO A 12 -10.61 6.99 15.55
N ARG A 13 -11.31 8.14 15.71
CA ARG A 13 -12.47 8.25 16.58
C ARG A 13 -13.59 7.29 16.16
N ARG A 14 -13.91 7.25 14.85
CA ARG A 14 -14.95 6.35 14.34
C ARG A 14 -14.55 4.88 14.49
N GLU A 15 -13.27 4.54 14.29
CA GLU A 15 -12.79 3.18 14.50
C GLU A 15 -12.99 2.74 15.95
N ILE A 16 -12.66 3.60 16.90
CA ILE A 16 -12.87 3.34 18.34
C ILE A 16 -14.37 3.19 18.65
N GLU A 17 -15.22 4.05 18.09
CA GLU A 17 -16.68 3.95 18.25
C GLU A 17 -17.21 2.61 17.69
N TYR A 18 -16.72 2.17 16.54
CA TYR A 18 -17.09 0.87 15.96
C TYR A 18 -16.60 -0.31 16.80
N LEU A 19 -15.38 -0.28 17.32
CA LEU A 19 -14.87 -1.34 18.22
C LEU A 19 -15.78 -1.46 19.46
N LYS A 20 -16.17 -0.34 20.08
CA LYS A 20 -17.09 -0.33 21.22
C LYS A 20 -18.47 -0.88 20.85
N MET A 21 -19.01 -0.46 19.71
CA MET A 21 -20.29 -0.95 19.20
C MET A 21 -20.24 -2.49 18.97
N MET A 22 -19.18 -2.99 18.38
CA MET A 22 -19.00 -4.41 18.10
C MET A 22 -18.91 -5.23 19.42
N GLU A 23 -18.19 -4.70 20.41
CA GLU A 23 -18.12 -5.30 21.76
C GLU A 23 -19.50 -5.35 22.41
N GLN A 24 -20.26 -4.25 22.38
CA GLN A 24 -21.62 -4.18 22.95
C GLN A 24 -22.61 -5.12 22.26
N ASN A 25 -22.49 -5.27 20.93
CA ASN A 25 -23.34 -6.15 20.14
C ASN A 25 -22.86 -7.62 20.13
N LYS A 26 -21.78 -7.94 20.87
CA LYS A 26 -21.23 -9.29 21.00
C LYS A 26 -21.00 -9.94 19.63
N VAL A 27 -20.35 -9.22 18.70
CA VAL A 27 -19.97 -9.80 17.41
C VAL A 27 -19.03 -10.99 17.63
N SER A 28 -19.16 -12.03 16.81
CA SER A 28 -18.35 -13.23 16.94
C SER A 28 -16.87 -12.99 16.60
N GLY A 29 -16.58 -12.06 15.68
CA GLY A 29 -15.23 -11.72 15.30
C GLY A 29 -15.15 -10.51 14.37
N ILE A 30 -13.95 -9.99 14.18
CA ILE A 30 -13.67 -8.76 13.42
C ILE A 30 -12.55 -8.99 12.41
N ILE A 31 -12.73 -8.52 11.18
CA ILE A 31 -11.64 -8.33 10.23
C ILE A 31 -11.42 -6.83 10.10
N ALA A 32 -10.21 -6.35 10.39
CA ALA A 32 -9.89 -4.94 10.48
C ALA A 32 -8.83 -4.53 9.46
N ILE A 33 -9.07 -3.41 8.78
CA ILE A 33 -8.09 -2.69 7.96
C ILE A 33 -7.99 -1.29 8.55
N THR A 34 -6.83 -0.92 9.10
CA THR A 34 -6.63 0.42 9.68
C THR A 34 -5.17 0.83 9.64
N TYR A 35 -4.96 2.13 9.51
CA TYR A 35 -3.65 2.78 9.57
C TYR A 35 -3.57 3.81 10.71
N ASN A 36 -4.58 3.79 11.61
CA ASN A 36 -4.66 4.69 12.77
C ASN A 36 -4.10 4.02 14.04
N ASP A 37 -3.54 4.82 14.95
CA ASP A 37 -3.06 4.34 16.25
C ASP A 37 -4.25 4.11 17.19
N ILE A 38 -4.78 2.89 17.15
CA ILE A 38 -5.90 2.46 17.98
C ILE A 38 -5.56 1.22 18.82
N ASP A 39 -4.26 0.91 18.97
CA ASP A 39 -3.77 -0.29 19.66
C ASP A 39 -4.34 -0.44 21.07
N ASP A 40 -4.44 0.65 21.83
CA ASP A 40 -4.93 0.65 23.21
C ASP A 40 -6.44 0.32 23.33
N TYR A 41 -7.16 0.39 22.22
CA TYR A 41 -8.60 0.10 22.16
C TYR A 41 -8.91 -1.29 21.62
N VAL A 42 -7.89 -2.00 21.11
CA VAL A 42 -8.03 -3.36 20.60
C VAL A 42 -7.85 -4.35 21.77
N LYS A 43 -8.97 -4.92 22.23
CA LYS A 43 -8.99 -5.89 23.31
C LYS A 43 -8.84 -7.31 22.77
N SER A 44 -8.31 -8.21 23.61
CA SER A 44 -8.04 -9.61 23.23
C SER A 44 -9.26 -10.54 23.26
N ASP A 45 -10.39 -10.08 23.84
CA ASP A 45 -11.54 -10.96 24.12
C ASP A 45 -12.38 -11.29 22.89
N THR A 46 -12.39 -10.43 21.88
CA THR A 46 -13.04 -10.69 20.59
C THR A 46 -11.98 -11.12 19.56
N PRO A 47 -12.16 -12.24 18.85
CA PRO A 47 -11.26 -12.64 17.77
C PRO A 47 -11.15 -11.56 16.70
N ILE A 48 -9.95 -11.02 16.50
CA ILE A 48 -9.67 -9.98 15.49
C ILE A 48 -8.56 -10.45 14.56
N VAL A 49 -8.76 -10.36 13.26
CA VAL A 49 -7.74 -10.53 12.23
C VAL A 49 -7.51 -9.19 11.56
N SER A 50 -6.26 -8.72 11.53
CA SER A 50 -5.91 -7.48 10.83
C SER A 50 -5.27 -7.75 9.49
N LEU A 51 -5.48 -6.82 8.56
CA LEU A 51 -4.85 -6.76 7.25
C LEU A 51 -3.85 -5.60 7.21
N ASP A 52 -2.66 -5.86 6.65
CA ASP A 52 -1.57 -4.91 6.45
C ASP A 52 -1.03 -4.19 7.69
N ARG A 53 -1.48 -4.59 8.88
CA ARG A 53 -1.01 -4.03 10.14
C ARG A 53 -0.92 -5.08 11.24
N HIS A 54 0.17 -5.02 12.00
CA HIS A 54 0.33 -5.75 13.25
C HIS A 54 -0.10 -4.88 14.43
N PHE A 55 -1.13 -5.29 15.17
CA PHE A 55 -1.48 -4.69 16.46
C PHE A 55 -0.69 -5.36 17.57
N LYS A 56 -0.22 -4.57 18.55
CA LYS A 56 0.59 -5.07 19.68
C LYS A 56 -0.07 -6.22 20.45
N ASN A 57 -1.39 -6.19 20.56
CA ASN A 57 -2.18 -7.13 21.35
C ASN A 57 -2.82 -8.23 20.52
N LEU A 58 -2.62 -8.30 19.21
CA LEU A 58 -3.22 -9.32 18.35
C LEU A 58 -2.25 -10.44 17.99
N LYS A 59 -2.75 -11.65 17.98
CA LYS A 59 -1.99 -12.87 17.74
C LYS A 59 -1.84 -13.23 16.25
N GLY A 60 -2.01 -12.30 15.33
CA GLY A 60 -1.74 -12.55 13.93
C GLY A 60 -2.38 -11.54 12.97
N TYR A 61 -1.81 -11.48 11.79
CA TYR A 61 -2.26 -10.59 10.72
C TYR A 61 -1.87 -11.17 9.36
N ILE A 62 -2.53 -10.66 8.33
CA ILE A 62 -2.29 -11.04 6.96
C ILE A 62 -1.84 -9.79 6.20
N CYS A 63 -0.84 -9.92 5.36
CA CYS A 63 -0.38 -8.82 4.53
C CYS A 63 0.09 -9.31 3.16
N SER A 64 0.18 -8.40 2.21
CA SER A 64 0.94 -8.60 0.99
C SER A 64 2.43 -8.52 1.28
N ASP A 65 3.27 -9.13 0.42
CA ASP A 65 4.72 -8.94 0.51
C ASP A 65 5.11 -7.55 0.00
N ASN A 66 4.96 -6.59 0.91
CA ASN A 66 5.24 -5.18 0.64
C ASN A 66 6.72 -4.91 0.37
N TYR A 67 7.62 -5.70 0.99
CA TYR A 67 9.05 -5.54 0.79
C TYR A 67 9.45 -6.01 -0.61
N GLU A 68 9.01 -7.21 -1.01
CA GLU A 68 9.21 -7.74 -2.36
C GLU A 68 8.56 -6.84 -3.41
N GLY A 69 7.41 -6.25 -3.10
CA GLY A 69 6.75 -5.28 -3.98
C GLY A 69 7.59 -4.04 -4.26
N GLY A 70 8.32 -3.55 -3.26
CA GLY A 70 9.30 -2.46 -3.43
C GLY A 70 10.48 -2.85 -4.31
N ILE A 71 11.04 -4.06 -4.11
CA ILE A 71 12.09 -4.64 -4.95
C ILE A 71 11.61 -4.75 -6.40
N LEU A 72 10.47 -5.39 -6.61
CA LEU A 72 9.90 -5.63 -7.94
C LEU A 72 9.64 -4.32 -8.70
N ALA A 73 9.19 -3.26 -8.01
CA ALA A 73 8.99 -1.96 -8.63
C ALA A 73 10.30 -1.37 -9.19
N VAL A 74 11.40 -1.44 -8.42
CA VAL A 74 12.72 -0.98 -8.89
C VAL A 74 13.20 -1.79 -10.07
N GLN A 75 13.12 -3.13 -10.00
CA GLN A 75 13.50 -4.01 -11.09
C GLN A 75 12.74 -3.68 -12.38
N LYS A 76 11.43 -3.46 -12.28
CA LYS A 76 10.61 -3.08 -13.43
C LYS A 76 10.95 -1.70 -13.98
N LEU A 77 11.23 -0.71 -13.13
CA LEU A 77 11.70 0.61 -13.60
C LEU A 77 13.03 0.49 -14.37
N VAL A 78 13.97 -0.27 -13.84
CA VAL A 78 15.29 -0.50 -14.49
C VAL A 78 15.14 -1.28 -15.80
N GLU A 79 14.35 -2.34 -15.82
CA GLU A 79 14.03 -3.08 -17.06
C GLU A 79 13.43 -2.17 -18.14
N ARG A 80 12.66 -1.14 -17.76
CA ARG A 80 12.07 -0.14 -18.65
C ARG A 80 13.00 1.03 -18.97
N GLY A 81 14.28 0.91 -18.61
CA GLY A 81 15.35 1.84 -18.95
C GLY A 81 15.47 3.06 -18.06
N SER A 82 14.83 3.07 -16.87
CA SER A 82 15.02 4.15 -15.90
C SER A 82 16.40 4.08 -15.26
N LYS A 83 17.04 5.25 -15.10
CA LYS A 83 18.39 5.40 -14.53
C LYS A 83 18.40 6.24 -13.26
N LYS A 84 17.39 7.11 -13.11
CA LYS A 84 17.19 7.97 -11.94
C LYS A 84 15.78 7.81 -11.44
N ILE A 85 15.62 7.19 -10.28
CA ILE A 85 14.31 6.78 -9.79
C ILE A 85 13.95 7.47 -8.48
N ALA A 86 12.66 7.75 -8.29
CA ALA A 86 12.15 8.30 -7.05
C ALA A 86 11.09 7.38 -6.42
N TYR A 87 11.04 7.37 -5.09
CA TYR A 87 9.90 6.89 -4.33
C TYR A 87 9.07 8.08 -3.86
N ILE A 88 7.76 8.02 -4.05
CA ILE A 88 6.81 8.99 -3.52
C ILE A 88 5.87 8.27 -2.55
N GLY A 89 5.75 8.77 -1.33
CA GLY A 89 4.89 8.17 -0.32
C GLY A 89 4.52 9.12 0.82
N THR A 90 3.86 8.56 1.82
CA THR A 90 3.40 9.30 2.99
C THR A 90 4.31 9.04 4.18
N GLU A 91 4.64 10.09 4.93
CA GLU A 91 5.32 9.94 6.20
C GLU A 91 4.34 9.45 7.26
N THR A 92 4.63 8.32 7.87
CA THR A 92 3.82 7.76 8.96
C THR A 92 4.67 7.41 10.17
N LYS A 93 4.18 7.77 11.36
CA LYS A 93 4.80 7.38 12.63
C LYS A 93 4.45 5.95 13.04
N ILE A 94 3.37 5.42 12.49
CA ILE A 94 2.86 4.09 12.83
C ILE A 94 3.66 3.03 12.08
N GLU A 95 4.03 1.95 12.78
CA GLU A 95 4.60 0.78 12.12
C GLU A 95 3.53 0.07 11.30
N SER A 96 3.76 0.01 9.99
CA SER A 96 2.86 -0.61 9.04
C SER A 96 3.64 -1.38 7.97
N GLU A 97 2.97 -2.27 7.29
CA GLU A 97 3.56 -3.00 6.18
C GLU A 97 3.94 -2.07 5.01
N THR A 98 3.26 -0.91 4.86
CA THR A 98 3.56 0.09 3.83
C THR A 98 5.01 0.62 3.92
N LYS A 99 5.58 0.77 5.13
CA LYS A 99 6.99 1.15 5.30
C LYS A 99 7.95 0.16 4.63
N LYS A 100 7.56 -1.10 4.49
CA LYS A 100 8.37 -2.13 3.87
C LYS A 100 8.48 -1.96 2.36
N ARG A 101 7.46 -1.34 1.70
CA ARG A 101 7.55 -0.97 0.28
C ARG A 101 8.72 -0.04 0.03
N LYS A 102 8.79 1.04 0.84
CA LYS A 102 9.91 2.00 0.78
C LYS A 102 11.24 1.33 1.05
N LYS A 103 11.30 0.44 2.06
CA LYS A 103 12.54 -0.28 2.39
C LYS A 103 12.99 -1.17 1.23
N GLY A 104 12.10 -1.96 0.63
CA GLY A 104 12.41 -2.79 -0.54
C GLY A 104 12.90 -1.96 -1.72
N PHE A 105 12.27 -0.82 -1.99
CA PHE A 105 12.71 0.13 -3.02
C PHE A 105 14.15 0.62 -2.76
N VAL A 106 14.46 1.07 -1.55
CA VAL A 106 15.79 1.58 -1.20
C VAL A 106 16.84 0.48 -1.31
N ASP A 107 16.59 -0.67 -0.71
CA ASP A 107 17.55 -1.78 -0.68
C ASP A 107 17.89 -2.24 -2.10
N GLU A 108 16.89 -2.38 -2.99
CA GLU A 108 17.12 -2.80 -4.38
C GLU A 108 17.75 -1.69 -5.24
N ALA A 109 17.40 -0.44 -5.04
CA ALA A 109 18.06 0.67 -5.72
C ALA A 109 19.55 0.76 -5.37
N ILE A 110 19.92 0.50 -4.12
CA ILE A 110 21.33 0.39 -3.68
C ILE A 110 22.01 -0.83 -4.32
N ASN A 111 21.35 -2.00 -4.28
CA ASN A 111 21.85 -3.24 -4.85
C ASN A 111 22.20 -3.09 -6.33
N LEU A 112 21.31 -2.46 -7.09
CA LEU A 112 21.48 -2.19 -8.52
C LEU A 112 22.32 -0.94 -8.81
N LYS A 113 22.77 -0.20 -7.79
CA LYS A 113 23.53 1.06 -7.90
C LYS A 113 22.83 2.12 -8.73
N ILE A 114 21.49 2.22 -8.59
CA ILE A 114 20.66 3.19 -9.28
C ILE A 114 20.60 4.48 -8.45
N GLU A 115 20.76 5.64 -9.11
CA GLU A 115 20.55 6.95 -8.48
C GLU A 115 19.09 7.08 -8.06
N HIS A 116 18.85 7.30 -6.76
CA HIS A 116 17.50 7.33 -6.24
C HIS A 116 17.29 8.40 -5.17
N LYS A 117 16.05 8.86 -5.02
CA LYS A 117 15.60 9.75 -3.95
C LYS A 117 14.26 9.31 -3.38
N ILE A 118 14.04 9.69 -2.12
CA ILE A 118 12.79 9.43 -1.38
C ILE A 118 12.12 10.77 -1.12
N PHE A 119 10.85 10.87 -1.45
CA PHE A 119 10.02 12.03 -1.21
C PHE A 119 8.79 11.60 -0.41
N LEU A 120 8.63 12.18 0.78
CA LEU A 120 7.53 11.85 1.68
C LEU A 120 6.74 13.12 1.99
N GLY A 121 5.42 13.04 1.85
CA GLY A 121 4.48 14.09 2.26
C GLY A 121 3.82 13.74 3.59
N SER A 122 3.42 14.75 4.36
CA SER A 122 2.79 14.56 5.67
C SER A 122 1.27 14.45 5.59
N ASP A 123 0.62 15.08 4.63
CA ASP A 123 -0.83 15.09 4.45
C ASP A 123 -1.30 15.34 2.99
N GLU A 124 -2.63 15.29 2.78
CA GLU A 124 -3.22 15.48 1.45
C GLU A 124 -3.04 16.89 0.87
N GLN A 125 -2.95 17.92 1.69
CA GLN A 125 -2.82 19.31 1.22
C GLN A 125 -1.41 19.60 0.69
N GLU A 126 -0.42 18.86 1.17
CA GLU A 126 0.98 18.98 0.75
C GLU A 126 1.33 18.19 -0.53
N LYS A 127 0.45 17.32 -1.03
CA LYS A 127 0.75 16.46 -2.19
C LYS A 127 1.17 17.24 -3.43
N SER A 128 0.46 18.30 -3.80
CA SER A 128 0.82 19.11 -4.99
C SER A 128 2.19 19.79 -4.84
N ASN A 129 2.51 20.23 -3.61
CA ASN A 129 3.82 20.77 -3.30
C ASN A 129 4.90 19.68 -3.37
N LEU A 130 4.60 18.48 -2.86
CA LEU A 130 5.48 17.32 -2.94
C LEU A 130 5.81 16.96 -4.41
N PHE A 131 4.81 16.90 -5.29
CA PHE A 131 5.02 16.60 -6.70
C PHE A 131 5.87 17.67 -7.40
N ASN A 132 5.64 18.95 -7.08
CA ASN A 132 6.48 20.04 -7.55
C ASN A 132 7.94 19.89 -7.09
N ILE A 133 8.16 19.53 -5.82
CA ILE A 133 9.49 19.27 -5.27
C ILE A 133 10.16 18.09 -5.99
N VAL A 134 9.43 17.00 -6.26
CA VAL A 134 9.94 15.84 -6.98
C VAL A 134 10.43 16.20 -8.36
N LEU A 135 9.62 16.93 -9.15
CA LEU A 135 9.94 17.29 -10.53
C LEU A 135 11.06 18.32 -10.63
N ASN A 136 11.17 19.26 -9.69
CA ASN A 136 12.19 20.32 -9.74
C ASN A 136 13.51 19.95 -9.05
N ASN A 137 13.49 19.13 -8.01
CA ASN A 137 14.68 18.87 -7.20
C ASN A 137 15.40 17.57 -7.57
N PHE A 138 14.93 16.86 -8.59
CA PHE A 138 15.61 15.66 -9.07
C PHE A 138 15.77 15.71 -10.59
N VAL A 139 16.74 16.49 -11.03
CA VAL A 139 17.04 16.67 -12.46
C VAL A 139 17.39 15.36 -13.13
N GLY A 140 16.69 15.07 -14.24
CA GLY A 140 16.87 13.82 -14.99
C GLY A 140 16.10 12.63 -14.41
N LEU A 141 15.16 12.84 -13.48
CA LEU A 141 14.21 11.83 -13.04
C LEU A 141 13.51 11.18 -14.24
N ASP A 142 13.57 9.86 -14.34
CA ASP A 142 13.00 9.10 -15.45
C ASP A 142 12.20 7.85 -15.00
N GLY A 143 12.09 7.62 -13.67
CA GLY A 143 11.27 6.58 -13.11
C GLY A 143 10.74 6.93 -11.71
N VAL A 144 9.47 6.61 -11.44
CA VAL A 144 8.83 6.88 -10.16
C VAL A 144 8.06 5.64 -9.70
N PHE A 145 8.32 5.21 -8.46
CA PHE A 145 7.48 4.28 -7.73
C PHE A 145 6.68 5.05 -6.69
N VAL A 146 5.37 4.93 -6.75
CA VAL A 146 4.46 5.63 -5.83
C VAL A 146 3.83 4.61 -4.89
N GLU A 147 3.71 4.95 -3.61
CA GLU A 147 3.28 4.02 -2.56
C GLU A 147 1.91 3.37 -2.78
N ASN A 148 1.01 4.02 -3.54
CA ASN A 148 -0.27 3.46 -3.95
C ASN A 148 -0.74 4.02 -5.30
N ASP A 149 -1.74 3.35 -5.89
CA ASP A 149 -2.26 3.66 -7.21
C ASP A 149 -2.99 5.02 -7.27
N LEU A 150 -3.67 5.42 -6.21
CA LEU A 150 -4.40 6.72 -6.20
C LEU A 150 -3.43 7.88 -6.28
N ILE A 151 -2.39 7.88 -5.44
CA ILE A 151 -1.34 8.91 -5.47
C ILE A 151 -0.57 8.85 -6.79
N ALA A 152 -0.36 7.66 -7.37
CA ALA A 152 0.28 7.52 -8.67
C ALA A 152 -0.51 8.20 -9.79
N LEU A 153 -1.82 8.05 -9.79
CA LEU A 153 -2.70 8.71 -10.77
C LEU A 153 -2.71 10.23 -10.58
N GLU A 154 -2.72 10.72 -9.34
CA GLU A 154 -2.59 12.15 -9.03
C GLU A 154 -1.25 12.71 -9.51
N PHE A 155 -0.14 11.98 -9.28
CA PHE A 155 1.18 12.36 -9.76
C PHE A 155 1.24 12.41 -11.30
N ILE A 156 0.66 11.44 -11.99
CA ILE A 156 0.60 11.39 -13.46
C ILE A 156 -0.15 12.60 -14.01
N ASP A 157 -1.33 12.90 -13.46
CA ASP A 157 -2.12 14.08 -13.85
C ASP A 157 -1.29 15.36 -13.64
N TYR A 158 -0.67 15.50 -12.47
CA TYR A 158 0.18 16.66 -12.15
C TYR A 158 1.35 16.78 -13.12
N ALA A 159 2.16 15.73 -13.29
CA ALA A 159 3.33 15.74 -14.16
C ALA A 159 2.96 16.06 -15.64
N THR A 160 1.83 15.51 -16.11
CA THR A 160 1.34 15.75 -17.47
C THR A 160 0.95 17.21 -17.69
N ARG A 161 0.32 17.87 -16.71
CA ARG A 161 0.01 19.31 -16.75
C ARG A 161 1.26 20.19 -16.78
N PHE A 162 2.37 19.70 -16.21
CA PHE A 162 3.68 20.36 -16.27
C PHE A 162 4.50 20.00 -17.51
N GLY A 163 3.89 19.31 -18.49
CA GLY A 163 4.49 19.03 -19.79
C GLY A 163 5.28 17.74 -19.89
N TYR A 164 5.36 16.93 -18.82
CA TYR A 164 6.02 15.63 -18.87
C TYR A 164 5.16 14.58 -19.58
N LYS A 165 5.79 13.76 -20.40
CA LYS A 165 5.15 12.62 -21.08
C LYS A 165 5.31 11.35 -20.25
N ILE A 166 4.20 10.71 -19.94
CA ILE A 166 4.17 9.41 -19.26
C ILE A 166 3.71 8.36 -20.30
N PRO A 167 4.52 7.34 -20.59
CA PRO A 167 5.83 6.97 -20.04
C PRO A 167 7.03 7.57 -20.79
N GLY A 168 6.84 8.49 -21.72
CA GLY A 168 7.92 9.02 -22.58
C GLY A 168 9.12 9.55 -21.81
N ASP A 169 8.88 10.51 -20.91
CA ASP A 169 9.91 11.12 -20.09
C ASP A 169 10.10 10.38 -18.77
N ILE A 170 8.99 10.01 -18.10
CA ILE A 170 9.02 9.36 -16.78
C ILE A 170 8.17 8.08 -16.81
N ASN A 171 8.77 6.95 -16.41
CA ASN A 171 8.04 5.73 -16.09
C ASN A 171 7.36 5.87 -14.72
N VAL A 172 6.09 5.48 -14.57
CA VAL A 172 5.40 5.51 -13.30
C VAL A 172 4.83 4.13 -12.97
N ILE A 173 5.13 3.67 -11.75
CA ILE A 173 4.60 2.44 -11.18
C ILE A 173 3.88 2.78 -9.87
N GLY A 174 2.65 2.30 -9.71
CA GLY A 174 1.87 2.37 -8.48
C GLY A 174 1.96 1.08 -7.64
N PHE A 175 1.08 0.99 -6.65
CA PHE A 175 0.88 -0.20 -5.82
C PHE A 175 -0.62 -0.33 -5.53
N ASP A 176 -1.16 -1.50 -5.48
CA ASP A 176 -2.49 -2.03 -5.15
C ASP A 176 -3.14 -2.81 -6.29
N GLY A 177 -3.01 -2.36 -7.54
CA GLY A 177 -3.62 -3.00 -8.70
C GLY A 177 -5.09 -2.63 -8.93
N ILE A 178 -5.51 -1.42 -8.54
CA ILE A 178 -6.92 -0.99 -8.61
C ILE A 178 -7.47 -0.94 -10.04
N GLN A 179 -6.61 -0.70 -11.04
CA GLN A 179 -7.00 -0.55 -12.44
C GLN A 179 -6.73 -1.77 -13.31
N LYS A 180 -6.17 -2.87 -12.80
CA LYS A 180 -5.77 -4.02 -13.64
C LYS A 180 -6.90 -4.59 -14.51
N ASN A 181 -8.13 -4.51 -14.04
CA ASN A 181 -9.32 -4.99 -14.73
C ASN A 181 -10.12 -3.87 -15.41
N ASN A 182 -9.62 -2.63 -15.42
CA ASN A 182 -10.32 -1.48 -15.96
C ASN A 182 -10.10 -1.37 -17.47
N LEU A 183 -11.17 -1.01 -18.19
CA LEU A 183 -11.12 -0.75 -19.65
C LEU A 183 -10.63 0.68 -19.97
N PHE A 184 -10.58 1.57 -19.01
CA PHE A 184 -10.11 2.95 -19.22
C PHE A 184 -8.59 3.02 -19.41
N LYS A 185 -8.16 3.94 -20.28
CA LYS A 185 -6.75 4.20 -20.57
C LYS A 185 -6.39 5.64 -20.19
N PRO A 186 -5.13 5.89 -19.81
CA PRO A 186 -4.04 4.92 -19.67
C PRO A 186 -4.23 4.04 -18.45
N ARG A 187 -3.91 2.74 -18.55
CA ARG A 187 -3.88 1.83 -17.43
C ARG A 187 -2.57 2.00 -16.68
N LEU A 188 -2.65 2.16 -15.37
CA LEU A 188 -1.48 2.28 -14.52
C LEU A 188 -0.67 0.98 -14.46
N SER A 189 0.63 1.05 -14.71
CA SER A 189 1.56 -0.01 -14.33
C SER A 189 1.68 -0.05 -12.82
N THR A 190 1.51 -1.22 -12.20
CA THR A 190 1.36 -1.29 -10.74
C THR A 190 1.81 -2.63 -10.18
N ILE A 191 2.22 -2.60 -8.91
CA ILE A 191 2.39 -3.81 -8.12
C ILE A 191 1.02 -4.22 -7.56
N VAL A 192 0.57 -5.39 -7.94
CA VAL A 192 -0.78 -5.89 -7.65
C VAL A 192 -0.80 -6.66 -6.34
N GLN A 193 -1.65 -6.25 -5.42
CA GLN A 193 -1.97 -7.00 -4.22
C GLN A 193 -2.98 -8.12 -4.53
N PRO A 194 -2.85 -9.31 -3.94
CA PRO A 194 -3.81 -10.40 -4.10
C PRO A 194 -5.05 -10.21 -3.22
N ILE A 195 -5.80 -9.10 -3.41
CA ILE A 195 -6.89 -8.65 -2.52
C ILE A 195 -7.93 -9.74 -2.25
N ALA A 196 -8.34 -10.48 -3.28
CA ALA A 196 -9.31 -11.56 -3.10
C ALA A 196 -8.77 -12.66 -2.17
N LYS A 197 -7.49 -13.01 -2.34
CA LYS A 197 -6.83 -14.03 -1.49
C LYS A 197 -6.59 -13.53 -0.07
N LEU A 198 -6.22 -12.24 0.10
CA LEU A 198 -6.13 -11.60 1.41
C LEU A 198 -7.47 -11.69 2.17
N GLY A 199 -8.58 -11.40 1.51
CA GLY A 199 -9.92 -11.51 2.10
C GLY A 199 -10.30 -12.95 2.45
N GLU A 200 -10.02 -13.92 1.57
CA GLU A 200 -10.26 -15.35 1.82
C GLU A 200 -9.48 -15.83 3.05
N GLU A 201 -8.18 -15.55 3.10
CA GLU A 201 -7.32 -15.97 4.21
C GLU A 201 -7.67 -15.27 5.52
N ALA A 202 -8.15 -14.01 5.47
CA ALA A 202 -8.63 -13.31 6.65
C ALA A 202 -9.86 -14.00 7.26
N VAL A 203 -10.79 -14.45 6.41
CA VAL A 203 -11.95 -15.23 6.88
C VAL A 203 -11.52 -16.57 7.42
N ASN A 204 -10.64 -17.30 6.73
CA ASN A 204 -10.14 -18.60 7.19
C ASN A 204 -9.47 -18.48 8.57
N MET A 205 -8.57 -17.51 8.74
CA MET A 205 -7.88 -17.25 10.00
C MET A 205 -8.85 -16.85 11.12
N LEU A 206 -9.90 -16.07 10.80
CA LEU A 206 -10.93 -15.72 11.77
C LEU A 206 -11.74 -16.94 12.20
N MET A 207 -12.12 -17.83 11.27
CA MET A 207 -12.84 -19.05 11.55
C MET A 207 -12.03 -20.03 12.41
N GLU A 208 -10.73 -20.19 12.15
CA GLU A 208 -9.80 -20.97 12.99
C GLU A 208 -9.81 -20.45 14.43
N ARG A 209 -9.76 -19.13 14.61
CA ARG A 209 -9.82 -18.53 15.96
C ARG A 209 -11.15 -18.73 16.67
N LEU A 210 -12.25 -18.65 15.93
CA LEU A 210 -13.58 -18.93 16.47
C LEU A 210 -13.73 -20.39 16.91
N SER A 211 -12.95 -21.31 16.32
CA SER A 211 -12.88 -22.72 16.69
C SER A 211 -11.95 -23.00 17.88
N GLY A 212 -11.32 -21.96 18.45
CA GLY A 212 -10.45 -22.06 19.62
C GLY A 212 -8.96 -22.17 19.33
N GLU A 213 -8.53 -22.05 18.07
CA GLU A 213 -7.11 -22.02 17.71
C GLU A 213 -6.46 -20.71 18.17
N GLN A 214 -5.38 -20.81 18.94
CA GLN A 214 -4.70 -19.65 19.55
C GLN A 214 -3.33 -19.35 18.93
N GLU A 215 -2.95 -20.06 17.86
CA GLU A 215 -1.64 -19.88 17.27
C GLU A 215 -1.47 -18.48 16.66
N VAL A 216 -0.30 -17.88 16.89
CA VAL A 216 0.08 -16.60 16.29
C VAL A 216 0.50 -16.86 14.86
N LYS A 217 -0.33 -16.46 13.90
CA LYS A 217 -0.01 -16.63 12.48
C LYS A 217 0.20 -15.27 11.80
N LYS A 218 1.40 -15.09 11.24
CA LYS A 218 1.62 -14.07 10.21
C LYS A 218 1.55 -14.76 8.86
N LEU A 219 0.64 -14.31 7.99
CA LEU A 219 0.57 -14.78 6.61
C LEU A 219 0.96 -13.65 5.66
N THR A 220 2.00 -13.87 4.87
CA THR A 220 2.44 -12.93 3.84
C THR A 220 2.14 -13.52 2.46
N LEU A 221 1.36 -12.81 1.64
CA LEU A 221 0.97 -13.25 0.31
C LEU A 221 1.82 -12.55 -0.76
N PRO A 222 2.25 -13.27 -1.81
CA PRO A 222 3.07 -12.71 -2.86
C PRO A 222 2.30 -11.66 -3.66
N VAL A 223 3.02 -10.64 -4.12
CA VAL A 223 2.54 -9.62 -5.05
C VAL A 223 2.95 -9.95 -6.49
N SER A 224 2.39 -9.25 -7.47
CA SER A 224 2.76 -9.40 -8.87
C SER A 224 2.81 -8.05 -9.57
N TYR A 225 3.50 -7.97 -10.72
CA TYR A 225 3.52 -6.76 -11.53
C TYR A 225 2.45 -6.82 -12.62
N PHE A 226 1.70 -5.74 -12.78
CA PHE A 226 0.80 -5.51 -13.92
C PHE A 226 1.45 -4.47 -14.86
N ASP A 227 1.68 -4.89 -16.12
CA ASP A 227 2.25 -4.06 -17.17
C ASP A 227 1.16 -3.20 -17.82
N GLY A 228 0.94 -2.01 -17.27
CA GLY A 228 0.01 -1.01 -17.79
C GLY A 228 0.58 -0.19 -18.95
N ASP A 229 0.07 1.05 -19.09
CA ASP A 229 0.45 1.98 -20.14
C ASP A 229 1.40 3.10 -19.62
N THR A 230 1.74 3.11 -18.33
CA THR A 230 2.55 4.17 -17.68
C THR A 230 4.03 3.84 -17.52
N THR A 231 4.47 2.71 -18.09
CA THR A 231 5.88 2.34 -18.27
C THR A 231 6.17 2.06 -19.73
N ARG A 232 7.38 2.37 -20.18
CA ARG A 232 7.82 2.10 -21.57
C ARG A 232 7.70 0.60 -21.86
N LYS A 233 7.31 0.27 -23.07
CA LYS A 233 7.30 -1.14 -23.52
C LYS A 233 8.70 -1.56 -23.94
N ILE A 234 9.06 -2.81 -23.67
CA ILE A 234 10.28 -3.44 -24.12
C ILE A 234 10.02 -4.06 -25.48
#